data_39457faf5be2f22ff7b83593d4931305
#
_entry.id   39457faf5be2f22ff7b83593d4931305
#
_cell.length_a   1.000
_cell.length_b   1.000
_cell.length_c   1.000
_cell.angle_alpha   90.00
_cell.angle_beta   90.00
_cell.angle_gamma   90.00
#
_symmetry.space_group_name_H-M   'P 1'
#
loop_
_entity.id
_entity.type
_entity.pdbx_description
1 polymer ?
#
loop_
_entity_poly.entity_id
_entity_poly.type
_entity_poly.pdbx_seq_one_letter_code
_entity_poly.pdbx_strand_id
1 'polypeptide(L)'
;MNYRHSFHAGNFADLVKHALLIALMEAPRAQPRVVIDTHAGAGLYDLAGEGARSREAEDGVLKLMSAQGRPPLMETLAAEVAATNPDGGARFYPGSPLLIARRLGPGGRYVGFELNPPVRALLAEALKHHPEARAVEGDGYQGAAAEAARGGAPLVLIDPPFEKPDDYVRAAETAVAIRRRDPGATVAIWTPLKDLETFDAFIRRLDGKAGPTLVAEARLRPLTNPMKMNGCALVVVNPPPALEAAAREVCGWVVEALGDACAKAEVWTF
;
A
#
# COMPACT_ATOMS: atom_id res chain seq x y z
N MET A 1 9.74 18.06 9.48
CA MET A 1 9.19 18.26 8.11
C MET A 1 7.82 17.60 8.12
N ASN A 2 6.75 18.26 7.72
CA ASN A 2 5.43 17.60 7.72
C ASN A 2 5.31 16.79 6.43
N TYR A 3 5.39 15.45 6.53
CA TYR A 3 5.10 14.56 5.42
C TYR A 3 3.70 14.86 4.88
N ARG A 4 3.62 15.16 3.60
CA ARG A 4 2.35 15.30 2.90
C ARG A 4 2.34 14.28 1.77
N HIS A 5 1.60 13.21 1.94
CA HIS A 5 1.49 12.15 0.92
C HIS A 5 1.07 12.69 -0.45
N SER A 6 0.36 13.82 -0.48
CA SER A 6 0.01 14.54 -1.72
C SER A 6 1.21 14.86 -2.62
N PHE A 7 2.43 14.99 -2.08
CA PHE A 7 3.65 15.21 -2.87
C PHE A 7 4.16 13.94 -3.56
N HIS A 8 3.83 12.76 -3.04
CA HIS A 8 4.38 11.48 -3.47
C HIS A 8 3.35 10.58 -4.16
N ALA A 9 2.08 11.02 -4.18
CA ALA A 9 0.98 10.24 -4.72
C ALA A 9 1.19 9.88 -6.20
N GLY A 10 0.95 8.61 -6.54
CA GLY A 10 1.08 8.10 -7.89
C GLY A 10 2.51 7.81 -8.35
N ASN A 11 3.50 7.80 -7.44
CA ASN A 11 4.85 7.37 -7.77
C ASN A 11 4.93 5.84 -8.00
N PHE A 12 6.11 5.34 -8.40
CA PHE A 12 6.30 3.91 -8.67
C PHE A 12 5.99 3.01 -7.47
N ALA A 13 6.24 3.47 -6.25
CA ALA A 13 6.01 2.69 -5.04
C ALA A 13 4.51 2.54 -4.74
N ASP A 14 3.72 3.57 -5.03
CA ASP A 14 2.27 3.48 -5.03
C ASP A 14 1.75 2.48 -6.07
N LEU A 15 2.37 2.41 -7.26
CA LEU A 15 1.98 1.43 -8.27
C LEU A 15 2.16 -0.01 -7.75
N VAL A 16 3.31 -0.32 -7.14
CA VAL A 16 3.57 -1.63 -6.53
C VAL A 16 2.57 -1.91 -5.41
N LYS A 17 2.44 -0.98 -4.45
CA LYS A 17 1.54 -1.12 -3.31
C LYS A 17 0.10 -1.33 -3.75
N HIS A 18 -0.41 -0.49 -4.63
CA HIS A 18 -1.82 -0.51 -5.02
C HIS A 18 -2.18 -1.68 -5.93
N ALA A 19 -1.30 -2.09 -6.85
CA ALA A 19 -1.54 -3.28 -7.67
C ALA A 19 -1.57 -4.55 -6.79
N LEU A 20 -0.64 -4.70 -5.83
CA LEU A 20 -0.65 -5.83 -4.91
C LEU A 20 -1.79 -5.76 -3.88
N LEU A 21 -2.20 -4.56 -3.48
CA LEU A 21 -3.40 -4.37 -2.65
C LEU A 21 -4.67 -4.84 -3.41
N ILE A 22 -4.78 -4.56 -4.70
CA ILE A 22 -5.86 -5.07 -5.55
C ILE A 22 -5.85 -6.60 -5.55
N ALA A 23 -4.69 -7.24 -5.76
CA ALA A 23 -4.55 -8.68 -5.69
C ALA A 23 -4.97 -9.26 -4.33
N LEU A 24 -4.62 -8.60 -3.24
CA LEU A 24 -5.05 -8.97 -1.89
C LEU A 24 -6.56 -8.82 -1.71
N MET A 25 -7.16 -7.78 -2.27
CA MET A 25 -8.61 -7.57 -2.22
C MET A 25 -9.39 -8.59 -3.05
N GLU A 26 -8.84 -9.05 -4.15
CA GLU A 26 -9.47 -10.02 -5.07
C GLU A 26 -9.21 -11.48 -4.66
N ALA A 27 -8.30 -11.73 -3.70
CA ALA A 27 -8.04 -13.08 -3.21
C ALA A 27 -9.32 -13.75 -2.68
N PRO A 28 -9.60 -15.03 -3.03
CA PRO A 28 -10.80 -15.76 -2.61
C PRO A 28 -10.92 -15.82 -1.08
N ARG A 29 -12.16 -15.67 -0.57
CA ARG A 29 -12.48 -15.74 0.86
C ARG A 29 -13.84 -16.36 1.12
N ALA A 30 -13.98 -17.02 2.26
CA ALA A 30 -15.24 -17.57 2.72
C ALA A 30 -16.14 -16.53 3.46
N GLN A 31 -15.54 -15.48 4.02
CA GLN A 31 -16.23 -14.46 4.84
C GLN A 31 -16.17 -13.07 4.18
N PRO A 32 -17.10 -12.16 4.47
CA PRO A 32 -17.02 -10.77 4.05
C PRO A 32 -15.68 -10.13 4.46
N ARG A 33 -15.15 -9.28 3.58
CA ARG A 33 -13.84 -8.67 3.81
C ARG A 33 -13.90 -7.58 4.87
N VAL A 34 -13.05 -7.72 5.88
CA VAL A 34 -12.74 -6.65 6.84
C VAL A 34 -11.38 -6.10 6.48
N VAL A 35 -11.29 -4.80 6.23
CA VAL A 35 -10.03 -4.13 5.93
C VAL A 35 -9.77 -3.02 6.93
N ILE A 36 -8.54 -2.97 7.43
CA ILE A 36 -8.09 -1.99 8.41
C ILE A 36 -6.85 -1.32 7.82
N ASP A 37 -6.87 0.01 7.72
CA ASP A 37 -5.77 0.81 7.20
C ASP A 37 -5.24 1.73 8.29
N THR A 38 -3.97 1.60 8.64
CA THR A 38 -3.38 2.32 9.78
C THR A 38 -3.04 3.78 9.46
N HIS A 39 -2.79 4.10 8.19
CA HIS A 39 -2.38 5.44 7.75
C HIS A 39 -3.07 5.78 6.43
N ALA A 40 -4.38 5.98 6.51
CA ALA A 40 -5.25 6.01 5.34
C ALA A 40 -5.00 7.18 4.37
N GLY A 41 -4.46 8.31 4.86
CA GLY A 41 -4.26 9.50 4.03
C GLY A 41 -5.58 10.11 3.56
N ALA A 42 -5.55 10.85 2.45
CA ALA A 42 -6.71 11.58 1.93
C ALA A 42 -7.67 10.73 1.06
N GLY A 43 -7.28 9.54 0.67
CA GLY A 43 -8.09 8.65 -0.18
C GLY A 43 -8.12 9.04 -1.66
N LEU A 44 -8.10 10.33 -1.99
CA LEU A 44 -8.04 10.85 -3.36
C LEU A 44 -7.03 11.99 -3.44
N TYR A 45 -6.20 12.00 -4.48
CA TYR A 45 -5.10 12.96 -4.65
C TYR A 45 -5.20 13.70 -5.98
N ASP A 46 -5.15 15.05 -5.98
CA ASP A 46 -5.03 15.88 -7.18
C ASP A 46 -3.55 16.03 -7.55
N LEU A 47 -3.11 15.34 -8.58
CA LEU A 47 -1.73 15.35 -9.06
C LEU A 47 -1.33 16.68 -9.74
N ALA A 48 -2.30 17.50 -10.15
CA ALA A 48 -2.05 18.84 -10.68
C ALA A 48 -1.88 19.89 -9.56
N GLY A 49 -2.21 19.54 -8.30
CA GLY A 49 -2.08 20.40 -7.13
C GLY A 49 -0.66 20.43 -6.55
N GLU A 50 -0.55 20.12 -5.25
CA GLU A 50 0.75 20.05 -4.55
C GLU A 50 1.66 18.95 -5.13
N GLY A 51 1.11 17.83 -5.60
CA GLY A 51 1.84 16.73 -6.23
C GLY A 51 2.59 17.10 -7.51
N ALA A 52 2.12 18.11 -8.25
CA ALA A 52 2.81 18.58 -9.44
C ALA A 52 4.24 19.10 -9.18
N ARG A 53 4.53 19.50 -7.94
CA ARG A 53 5.85 20.03 -7.56
C ARG A 53 6.92 18.96 -7.41
N SER A 54 6.55 17.73 -7.07
CA SER A 54 7.51 16.63 -6.90
C SER A 54 7.89 15.95 -8.21
N ARG A 55 7.02 16.03 -9.24
CA ARG A 55 7.11 15.33 -10.52
C ARG A 55 7.16 13.79 -10.40
N GLU A 56 6.93 13.22 -9.21
CA GLU A 56 7.01 11.79 -8.99
C GLU A 56 5.92 11.00 -9.73
N ALA A 57 4.75 11.62 -9.95
CA ALA A 57 3.69 11.04 -10.76
C ALA A 57 4.10 10.85 -12.23
N GLU A 58 5.02 11.69 -12.75
CA GLU A 58 5.54 11.58 -14.13
C GLU A 58 6.30 10.24 -14.30
N ASP A 59 7.08 9.83 -13.30
CA ASP A 59 7.83 8.57 -13.27
C ASP A 59 7.04 7.42 -12.63
N GLY A 60 5.75 7.57 -12.46
CA GLY A 60 4.83 6.60 -11.88
C GLY A 60 3.57 6.45 -12.73
N VAL A 61 2.44 6.97 -12.22
CA VAL A 61 1.11 6.78 -12.81
C VAL A 61 1.00 7.30 -14.24
N LEU A 62 1.68 8.39 -14.63
CA LEU A 62 1.61 8.87 -16.02
C LEU A 62 2.28 7.89 -17.00
N LYS A 63 3.38 7.25 -16.59
CA LYS A 63 3.97 6.15 -17.37
C LYS A 63 3.07 4.92 -17.41
N LEU A 64 2.44 4.55 -16.27
CA LEU A 64 1.45 3.49 -16.25
C LEU A 64 0.36 3.74 -17.28
N MET A 65 -0.23 4.94 -17.29
CA MET A 65 -1.35 5.26 -18.19
C MET A 65 -0.96 5.27 -19.68
N SER A 66 0.29 5.58 -20.01
CA SER A 66 0.79 5.58 -21.39
C SER A 66 1.39 4.26 -21.86
N ALA A 67 1.70 3.34 -20.94
CA ALA A 67 2.32 2.07 -21.26
C ALA A 67 1.38 1.14 -22.06
N GLN A 68 1.96 0.32 -22.92
CA GLN A 68 1.29 -0.79 -23.60
C GLN A 68 1.75 -2.13 -22.99
N GLY A 69 0.96 -3.18 -23.13
CA GLY A 69 1.33 -4.52 -22.66
C GLY A 69 1.42 -4.63 -21.14
N ARG A 70 0.63 -3.87 -20.40
CA ARG A 70 0.53 -3.97 -18.95
C ARG A 70 0.04 -5.36 -18.54
N PRO A 71 0.62 -5.96 -17.48
CA PRO A 71 0.07 -7.19 -16.92
C PRO A 71 -1.30 -6.94 -16.26
N PRO A 72 -2.11 -7.97 -16.04
CA PRO A 72 -3.51 -7.84 -15.61
C PRO A 72 -3.75 -6.93 -14.41
N LEU A 73 -2.93 -7.02 -13.36
CA LEU A 73 -3.08 -6.15 -12.17
C LEU A 73 -2.72 -4.69 -12.45
N MET A 74 -1.73 -4.44 -13.31
CA MET A 74 -1.37 -3.09 -13.72
C MET A 74 -2.44 -2.51 -14.67
N GLU A 75 -3.07 -3.33 -15.49
CA GLU A 75 -4.23 -2.95 -16.31
C GLU A 75 -5.43 -2.60 -15.41
N THR A 76 -5.69 -3.42 -14.38
CA THR A 76 -6.73 -3.14 -13.39
C THR A 76 -6.47 -1.81 -12.65
N LEU A 77 -5.22 -1.56 -12.23
CA LEU A 77 -4.87 -0.29 -11.60
C LEU A 77 -5.04 0.89 -12.55
N ALA A 78 -4.63 0.76 -13.82
CA ALA A 78 -4.83 1.78 -14.83
C ALA A 78 -6.32 2.08 -15.07
N ALA A 79 -7.17 1.04 -15.08
CA ALA A 79 -8.61 1.19 -15.18
C ALA A 79 -9.21 1.94 -13.96
N GLU A 80 -8.70 1.72 -12.75
CA GLU A 80 -9.09 2.48 -11.55
C GLU A 80 -8.74 3.96 -11.65
N VAL A 81 -7.54 4.26 -12.18
CA VAL A 81 -7.13 5.65 -12.46
C VAL A 81 -8.05 6.27 -13.50
N ALA A 82 -8.31 5.58 -14.61
CA ALA A 82 -9.21 6.05 -15.66
C ALA A 82 -10.63 6.31 -15.14
N ALA A 83 -11.18 5.39 -14.33
CA ALA A 83 -12.50 5.55 -13.72
C ALA A 83 -12.59 6.75 -12.76
N THR A 84 -11.46 7.16 -12.20
CA THR A 84 -11.34 8.35 -11.34
C THR A 84 -11.24 9.65 -12.17
N ASN A 85 -10.95 9.55 -13.48
CA ASN A 85 -10.75 10.66 -14.42
C ASN A 85 -11.65 10.50 -15.65
N PRO A 86 -12.99 10.64 -15.52
CA PRO A 86 -13.91 10.41 -16.65
C PRO A 86 -13.69 11.33 -17.85
N ASP A 87 -13.11 12.50 -17.63
CA ASP A 87 -12.76 13.46 -18.70
C ASP A 87 -11.43 13.13 -19.38
N GLY A 88 -10.79 12.02 -19.00
CA GLY A 88 -9.50 11.58 -19.52
C GLY A 88 -8.30 12.06 -18.71
N GLY A 89 -7.12 11.53 -19.05
CA GLY A 89 -5.87 11.81 -18.37
C GLY A 89 -5.72 11.09 -17.01
N ALA A 90 -4.89 11.64 -16.13
CA ALA A 90 -4.63 11.12 -14.79
C ALA A 90 -4.43 12.27 -13.78
N ARG A 91 -5.34 13.23 -13.78
CA ARG A 91 -5.31 14.34 -12.84
C ARG A 91 -5.52 13.87 -11.39
N PHE A 92 -6.46 12.95 -11.20
CA PHE A 92 -6.76 12.41 -9.88
C PHE A 92 -6.23 10.99 -9.75
N TYR A 93 -5.63 10.69 -8.59
CA TYR A 93 -5.12 9.37 -8.28
C TYR A 93 -5.85 8.77 -7.07
N PRO A 94 -6.44 7.58 -7.21
CA PRO A 94 -7.12 6.90 -6.10
C PRO A 94 -6.09 6.30 -5.14
N GLY A 95 -6.14 6.70 -3.87
CA GLY A 95 -5.35 6.07 -2.81
C GLY A 95 -5.92 4.73 -2.36
N SER A 96 -5.19 4.03 -1.47
CA SER A 96 -5.59 2.75 -0.89
C SER A 96 -7.04 2.73 -0.37
N PRO A 97 -7.55 3.76 0.36
CA PRO A 97 -8.91 3.74 0.86
C PRO A 97 -9.97 3.62 -0.23
N LEU A 98 -9.80 4.38 -1.31
CA LEU A 98 -10.78 4.39 -2.40
C LEU A 98 -10.71 3.10 -3.22
N LEU A 99 -9.50 2.57 -3.47
CA LEU A 99 -9.30 1.28 -4.13
C LEU A 99 -9.93 0.13 -3.34
N ILE A 100 -9.79 0.16 -2.00
CA ILE A 100 -10.39 -0.81 -1.09
C ILE A 100 -11.91 -0.68 -1.09
N ALA A 101 -12.44 0.53 -0.87
CA ALA A 101 -13.87 0.79 -0.75
C ALA A 101 -14.64 0.30 -1.99
N ARG A 102 -14.10 0.54 -3.19
CA ARG A 102 -14.67 0.06 -4.47
C ARG A 102 -14.71 -1.47 -4.59
N ARG A 103 -13.91 -2.20 -3.78
CA ARG A 103 -13.79 -3.67 -3.81
C ARG A 103 -14.37 -4.37 -2.59
N LEU A 104 -15.02 -3.62 -1.72
CA LEU A 104 -15.70 -4.18 -0.55
C LEU A 104 -16.85 -5.01 -0.97
N GLY A 105 -17.09 -6.08 -1.24
CA GLY A 105 -18.34 -6.80 -1.57
C GLY A 105 -19.39 -6.72 -0.45
N PRO A 106 -20.54 -7.33 -0.64
CA PRO A 106 -21.62 -7.32 0.34
C PRO A 106 -21.16 -7.77 1.74
N GLY A 107 -21.51 -7.00 2.77
CA GLY A 107 -21.12 -7.25 4.15
C GLY A 107 -19.65 -6.93 4.48
N GLY A 108 -18.87 -6.49 3.49
CA GLY A 108 -17.52 -6.00 3.73
C GLY A 108 -17.51 -4.69 4.53
N ARG A 109 -16.41 -4.39 5.18
CA ARG A 109 -16.21 -3.11 5.87
C ARG A 109 -14.75 -2.65 5.81
N TYR A 110 -14.57 -1.33 5.75
CA TYR A 110 -13.27 -0.67 5.82
C TYR A 110 -13.21 0.30 7.00
N VAL A 111 -12.06 0.31 7.68
CA VAL A 111 -11.74 1.26 8.76
C VAL A 111 -10.37 1.86 8.47
N GLY A 112 -10.35 3.13 8.07
CA GLY A 112 -9.11 3.89 7.83
C GLY A 112 -8.81 4.86 8.97
N PHE A 113 -7.64 4.70 9.59
CA PHE A 113 -7.16 5.61 10.63
C PHE A 113 -6.36 6.76 10.02
N GLU A 114 -6.65 7.97 10.45
CA GLU A 114 -5.92 9.17 10.06
C GLU A 114 -5.85 10.16 11.24
N LEU A 115 -4.61 10.49 11.65
CA LEU A 115 -4.37 11.39 12.79
C LEU A 115 -4.57 12.87 12.45
N ASN A 116 -4.29 13.25 11.19
CA ASN A 116 -4.34 14.65 10.77
C ASN A 116 -5.80 15.05 10.45
N PRO A 117 -6.45 15.93 11.23
CA PRO A 117 -7.86 16.26 11.02
C PRO A 117 -8.21 16.81 9.62
N PRO A 118 -7.42 17.72 9.01
CA PRO A 118 -7.63 18.14 7.63
C PRO A 118 -7.58 17.00 6.61
N VAL A 119 -6.61 16.08 6.75
CA VAL A 119 -6.47 14.92 5.85
C VAL A 119 -7.62 13.93 6.06
N ARG A 120 -8.03 13.71 7.31
CA ARG A 120 -9.20 12.87 7.64
C ARG A 120 -10.49 13.43 7.04
N ALA A 121 -10.66 14.75 7.03
CA ALA A 121 -11.82 15.36 6.37
C ALA A 121 -11.86 15.07 4.87
N LEU A 122 -10.70 15.12 4.19
CA LEU A 122 -10.58 14.72 2.78
C LEU A 122 -10.87 13.23 2.59
N LEU A 123 -10.39 12.37 3.49
CA LEU A 123 -10.69 10.94 3.47
C LEU A 123 -12.19 10.69 3.59
N ALA A 124 -12.85 11.34 4.54
CA ALA A 124 -14.31 11.22 4.73
C ALA A 124 -15.07 11.67 3.49
N GLU A 125 -14.64 12.74 2.82
CA GLU A 125 -15.22 13.20 1.56
C GLU A 125 -14.98 12.18 0.43
N ALA A 126 -13.77 11.60 0.31
CA ALA A 126 -13.48 10.57 -0.70
C ALA A 126 -14.32 9.31 -0.51
N LEU A 127 -14.68 8.97 0.72
CA LEU A 127 -15.45 7.77 1.08
C LEU A 127 -16.97 8.01 1.18
N LYS A 128 -17.47 9.20 0.95
CA LYS A 128 -18.88 9.57 1.21
C LYS A 128 -19.92 8.69 0.47
N HIS A 129 -19.54 8.10 -0.64
CA HIS A 129 -20.42 7.20 -1.42
C HIS A 129 -20.22 5.70 -1.07
N HIS A 130 -19.43 5.40 -0.04
CA HIS A 130 -19.11 4.06 0.45
C HIS A 130 -19.51 3.93 1.93
N PRO A 131 -20.80 3.67 2.24
CA PRO A 131 -21.30 3.68 3.64
C PRO A 131 -20.66 2.60 4.52
N GLU A 132 -20.08 1.55 3.95
CA GLU A 132 -19.33 0.49 4.61
C GLU A 132 -17.89 0.89 4.96
N ALA A 133 -17.44 2.05 4.47
CA ALA A 133 -16.08 2.57 4.69
C ALA A 133 -16.10 3.77 5.65
N ARG A 134 -15.23 3.75 6.66
CA ARG A 134 -15.18 4.80 7.69
C ARG A 134 -13.79 5.38 7.84
N ALA A 135 -13.71 6.70 7.90
CA ALA A 135 -12.54 7.46 8.36
C ALA A 135 -12.62 7.61 9.89
N VAL A 136 -11.57 7.19 10.60
CA VAL A 136 -11.51 7.20 12.07
C VAL A 136 -10.31 8.03 12.53
N GLU A 137 -10.53 8.87 13.55
CA GLU A 137 -9.44 9.57 14.23
C GLU A 137 -8.71 8.63 15.17
N GLY A 138 -7.39 8.60 15.09
CA GLY A 138 -6.59 7.85 16.04
C GLY A 138 -5.25 7.40 15.54
N ASP A 139 -4.43 6.91 16.47
CA ASP A 139 -3.18 6.21 16.15
C ASP A 139 -3.51 4.87 15.50
N GLY A 140 -3.18 4.75 14.22
CA GLY A 140 -3.53 3.57 13.42
C GLY A 140 -2.89 2.28 13.91
N TYR A 141 -1.69 2.33 14.49
CA TYR A 141 -1.07 1.13 15.06
C TYR A 141 -1.89 0.56 16.23
N GLN A 142 -2.34 1.45 17.14
CA GLN A 142 -3.19 1.04 18.27
C GLN A 142 -4.59 0.64 17.80
N GLY A 143 -5.18 1.45 16.92
CA GLY A 143 -6.50 1.24 16.39
C GLY A 143 -6.62 -0.06 15.61
N ALA A 144 -5.63 -0.38 14.76
CA ALA A 144 -5.61 -1.61 13.98
C ALA A 144 -5.53 -2.86 14.86
N ALA A 145 -4.73 -2.83 15.92
CA ALA A 145 -4.64 -3.94 16.86
C ALA A 145 -5.96 -4.17 17.63
N ALA A 146 -6.69 -3.09 17.95
CA ALA A 146 -8.00 -3.16 18.60
C ALA A 146 -9.09 -3.66 17.64
N GLU A 147 -9.13 -3.18 16.40
CA GLU A 147 -10.08 -3.63 15.39
C GLU A 147 -9.85 -5.09 14.99
N ALA A 148 -8.59 -5.53 14.83
CA ALA A 148 -8.24 -6.92 14.52
C ALA A 148 -8.65 -7.89 15.64
N ALA A 149 -8.66 -7.44 16.90
CA ALA A 149 -9.11 -8.25 18.03
C ALA A 149 -10.60 -8.64 17.96
N ARG A 150 -11.38 -8.02 17.06
CA ARG A 150 -12.78 -8.41 16.81
C ARG A 150 -12.89 -9.67 15.96
N GLY A 151 -11.78 -10.18 15.44
CA GLY A 151 -11.72 -11.36 14.58
C GLY A 151 -12.21 -11.11 13.15
N GLY A 152 -12.39 -12.19 12.40
CA GLY A 152 -12.87 -12.14 11.02
C GLY A 152 -11.76 -12.17 9.98
N ALA A 153 -10.56 -12.56 10.38
CA ALA A 153 -9.41 -12.67 9.48
C ALA A 153 -9.20 -11.41 8.61
N PRO A 154 -9.00 -10.22 9.21
CA PRO A 154 -8.93 -8.97 8.48
C PRO A 154 -7.72 -8.92 7.54
N LEU A 155 -7.84 -8.12 6.48
CA LEU A 155 -6.70 -7.56 5.78
C LEU A 155 -6.30 -6.26 6.46
N VAL A 156 -5.05 -6.17 6.92
CA VAL A 156 -4.52 -4.96 7.55
C VAL A 156 -3.45 -4.35 6.67
N LEU A 157 -3.60 -3.09 6.30
CA LEU A 157 -2.59 -2.30 5.61
C LEU A 157 -1.87 -1.42 6.64
N ILE A 158 -0.53 -1.52 6.67
CA ILE A 158 0.36 -0.69 7.50
C ILE A 158 1.26 0.10 6.55
N ASP A 159 0.99 1.39 6.41
CA ASP A 159 1.68 2.27 5.46
C ASP A 159 2.04 3.62 6.09
N PRO A 160 2.92 3.62 7.13
CA PRO A 160 3.34 4.86 7.77
C PRO A 160 4.25 5.69 6.86
N PRO A 161 4.43 6.99 7.14
CA PRO A 161 5.31 7.86 6.36
C PRO A 161 6.79 7.53 6.48
N PHE A 162 7.21 6.66 7.40
CA PHE A 162 8.61 6.32 7.68
C PHE A 162 9.52 7.55 7.91
N GLU A 163 8.96 8.59 8.49
CA GLU A 163 9.68 9.79 8.95
C GLU A 163 10.31 9.59 10.34
N LYS A 164 9.66 8.79 11.17
CA LYS A 164 10.12 8.52 12.53
C LYS A 164 11.04 7.30 12.55
N PRO A 165 12.14 7.34 13.33
CA PRO A 165 13.06 6.20 13.42
C PRO A 165 12.40 4.90 13.92
N ASP A 166 11.31 5.01 14.68
CA ASP A 166 10.59 3.88 15.28
C ASP A 166 9.46 3.34 14.39
N ASP A 167 9.15 3.93 13.22
CA ASP A 167 8.07 3.45 12.35
C ASP A 167 8.28 2.00 11.91
N TYR A 168 9.50 1.58 11.57
CA TYR A 168 9.80 0.18 11.25
C TYR A 168 9.55 -0.77 12.42
N VAL A 169 9.90 -0.32 13.64
CA VAL A 169 9.70 -1.10 14.86
C VAL A 169 8.21 -1.25 15.15
N ARG A 170 7.48 -0.14 15.12
CA ARG A 170 6.04 -0.09 15.38
C ARG A 170 5.25 -0.91 14.34
N ALA A 171 5.61 -0.80 13.07
CA ALA A 171 4.98 -1.59 12.02
C ALA A 171 5.15 -3.11 12.25
N ALA A 172 6.37 -3.57 12.55
CA ALA A 172 6.64 -4.97 12.83
C ALA A 172 5.92 -5.46 14.09
N GLU A 173 5.99 -4.71 15.20
CA GLU A 173 5.34 -5.06 16.46
C GLU A 173 3.82 -5.12 16.32
N THR A 174 3.23 -4.19 15.57
CA THR A 174 1.79 -4.18 15.27
C THR A 174 1.39 -5.41 14.47
N ALA A 175 2.14 -5.77 13.43
CA ALA A 175 1.88 -6.96 12.62
C ALA A 175 1.93 -8.24 13.48
N VAL A 176 2.97 -8.39 14.31
CA VAL A 176 3.10 -9.53 15.24
C VAL A 176 1.95 -9.56 16.25
N ALA A 177 1.55 -8.40 16.80
CA ALA A 177 0.45 -8.33 17.77
C ALA A 177 -0.90 -8.70 17.14
N ILE A 178 -1.15 -8.26 15.89
CA ILE A 178 -2.35 -8.61 15.14
C ILE A 178 -2.39 -10.11 14.88
N ARG A 179 -1.31 -10.69 14.38
CA ARG A 179 -1.22 -12.12 14.06
C ARG A 179 -1.37 -13.03 15.29
N ARG A 180 -0.89 -12.59 16.45
CA ARG A 180 -1.11 -13.32 17.70
C ARG A 180 -2.58 -13.33 18.14
N ARG A 181 -3.32 -12.26 17.85
CA ARG A 181 -4.74 -12.14 18.22
C ARG A 181 -5.67 -12.82 17.23
N ASP A 182 -5.39 -12.67 15.94
CA ASP A 182 -6.11 -13.31 14.84
C ASP A 182 -5.12 -13.99 13.87
N PRO A 183 -4.85 -15.29 14.05
CA PRO A 183 -3.98 -16.05 13.14
C PRO A 183 -4.49 -16.10 11.69
N GLY A 184 -5.75 -15.79 11.42
CA GLY A 184 -6.32 -15.68 10.08
C GLY A 184 -6.04 -14.34 9.38
N ALA A 185 -5.63 -13.30 10.14
CA ALA A 185 -5.36 -11.99 9.57
C ALA A 185 -4.23 -12.03 8.52
N THR A 186 -4.38 -11.28 7.44
CA THR A 186 -3.31 -10.96 6.50
C THR A 186 -2.84 -9.54 6.79
N VAL A 187 -1.53 -9.32 6.95
CA VAL A 187 -0.98 -7.99 7.22
C VAL A 187 -0.02 -7.60 6.10
N ALA A 188 -0.37 -6.56 5.37
CA ALA A 188 0.46 -5.97 4.32
C ALA A 188 1.15 -4.72 4.87
N ILE A 189 2.48 -4.70 4.84
CA ILE A 189 3.31 -3.59 5.34
C ILE A 189 4.07 -3.02 4.15
N TRP A 190 3.78 -1.79 3.77
CA TRP A 190 4.61 -1.09 2.80
C TRP A 190 5.83 -0.49 3.49
N THR A 191 7.01 -0.56 2.84
CA THR A 191 8.24 0.06 3.35
C THR A 191 9.04 0.70 2.21
N PRO A 192 9.65 1.89 2.42
CA PRO A 192 10.67 2.37 1.52
C PRO A 192 11.95 1.55 1.71
N LEU A 193 12.64 1.26 0.62
CA LEU A 193 13.99 0.69 0.65
C LEU A 193 15.00 1.84 0.55
N LYS A 194 15.43 2.34 1.71
CA LYS A 194 16.45 3.40 1.82
C LYS A 194 17.86 2.81 1.86
N ASP A 195 18.02 1.75 2.62
CA ASP A 195 19.23 0.93 2.75
C ASP A 195 18.86 -0.49 3.17
N LEU A 196 19.74 -1.44 2.91
CA LEU A 196 19.51 -2.86 3.21
C LEU A 196 19.61 -3.19 4.69
N GLU A 197 20.44 -2.49 5.45
CA GLU A 197 20.65 -2.76 6.89
C GLU A 197 19.37 -2.48 7.68
N THR A 198 18.75 -1.32 7.44
CA THR A 198 17.46 -0.95 8.06
C THR A 198 16.37 -1.93 7.68
N PHE A 199 16.31 -2.32 6.40
CA PHE A 199 15.31 -3.29 5.93
C PHE A 199 15.52 -4.67 6.52
N ASP A 200 16.74 -5.18 6.55
CA ASP A 200 17.11 -6.44 7.21
C ASP A 200 16.74 -6.45 8.70
N ALA A 201 17.03 -5.37 9.39
CA ALA A 201 16.66 -5.23 10.81
C ALA A 201 15.14 -5.28 11.01
N PHE A 202 14.37 -4.70 10.09
CA PHE A 202 12.91 -4.78 10.09
C PHE A 202 12.43 -6.22 9.84
N ILE A 203 12.96 -6.91 8.83
CA ILE A 203 12.58 -8.30 8.51
C ILE A 203 12.85 -9.23 9.70
N ARG A 204 14.00 -9.11 10.38
CA ARG A 204 14.33 -9.92 11.58
C ARG A 204 13.34 -9.71 12.74
N ARG A 205 12.60 -8.61 12.78
CA ARG A 205 11.55 -8.41 13.79
C ARG A 205 10.31 -9.24 13.52
N LEU A 206 10.05 -9.58 12.26
CA LEU A 206 8.93 -10.41 11.83
C LEU A 206 9.27 -11.90 11.85
N ASP A 207 10.52 -12.24 11.50
CA ASP A 207 11.00 -13.63 11.38
C ASP A 207 10.78 -14.45 12.65
N GLY A 208 10.20 -15.63 12.49
CA GLY A 208 9.84 -16.55 13.57
C GLY A 208 8.72 -16.06 14.50
N LYS A 209 8.14 -14.85 14.28
CA LYS A 209 7.15 -14.26 15.19
C LYS A 209 5.81 -13.96 14.52
N ALA A 210 5.81 -13.62 13.24
CA ALA A 210 4.61 -13.20 12.52
C ALA A 210 3.96 -14.34 11.72
N GLY A 211 4.69 -15.40 11.44
CA GLY A 211 4.30 -16.55 10.61
C GLY A 211 4.74 -16.38 9.16
N PRO A 212 4.26 -17.20 8.23
CA PRO A 212 4.70 -17.17 6.83
C PRO A 212 4.61 -15.76 6.26
N THR A 213 5.68 -15.31 5.65
CA THR A 213 5.79 -13.93 5.15
C THR A 213 6.36 -13.92 3.72
N LEU A 214 5.74 -13.13 2.85
CA LEU A 214 6.19 -12.86 1.49
C LEU A 214 6.72 -11.43 1.43
N VAL A 215 7.84 -11.24 0.77
CA VAL A 215 8.46 -9.94 0.50
C VAL A 215 8.47 -9.72 -1.00
N ALA A 216 7.89 -8.62 -1.44
CA ALA A 216 7.88 -8.17 -2.83
C ALA A 216 8.64 -6.85 -2.94
N GLU A 217 9.84 -6.88 -3.53
CA GLU A 217 10.73 -5.73 -3.66
C GLU A 217 10.79 -5.24 -5.11
N ALA A 218 10.72 -3.93 -5.28
CA ALA A 218 11.02 -3.24 -6.52
C ALA A 218 12.06 -2.15 -6.27
N ARG A 219 13.27 -2.33 -6.81
CA ARG A 219 14.38 -1.39 -6.74
C ARG A 219 14.59 -0.80 -8.12
N LEU A 220 14.28 0.48 -8.31
CA LEU A 220 14.44 1.15 -9.60
C LEU A 220 15.87 1.61 -9.86
N ARG A 221 16.64 1.82 -8.80
CA ARG A 221 18.03 2.32 -8.82
C ARG A 221 18.82 1.73 -7.66
N PRO A 222 20.15 1.74 -7.71
CA PRO A 222 20.99 1.33 -6.59
C PRO A 222 20.67 2.14 -5.32
N LEU A 223 20.68 1.46 -4.16
CA LEU A 223 20.39 2.05 -2.85
C LEU A 223 21.61 2.79 -2.29
N THR A 224 22.25 3.61 -3.09
CA THR A 224 23.48 4.35 -2.73
C THR A 224 23.22 5.70 -2.05
N ASN A 225 21.98 6.19 -2.12
CA ASN A 225 21.58 7.45 -1.52
C ASN A 225 20.33 7.26 -0.65
N PRO A 226 20.47 7.17 0.68
CA PRO A 226 19.34 6.92 1.59
C PRO A 226 18.34 8.09 1.68
N MET A 227 18.71 9.28 1.14
CA MET A 227 17.81 10.44 1.06
C MET A 227 16.82 10.34 -0.10
N LYS A 228 17.02 9.39 -1.03
CA LYS A 228 16.13 9.16 -2.18
C LYS A 228 15.40 7.84 -2.01
N MET A 229 14.14 7.80 -2.36
CA MET A 229 13.39 6.56 -2.49
C MET A 229 13.75 5.90 -3.83
N ASN A 230 14.73 5.00 -3.81
CA ASN A 230 15.19 4.26 -4.98
C ASN A 230 14.55 2.87 -5.10
N GLY A 231 13.83 2.44 -4.08
CA GLY A 231 13.12 1.18 -4.03
C GLY A 231 12.04 1.18 -2.97
N CYS A 232 11.15 0.19 -3.06
CA CYS A 232 10.14 -0.08 -2.05
C CYS A 232 9.94 -1.59 -1.89
N ALA A 233 9.35 -2.00 -0.78
CA ALA A 233 8.88 -3.37 -0.59
C ALA A 233 7.45 -3.37 -0.05
N LEU A 234 6.66 -4.37 -0.48
CA LEU A 234 5.44 -4.78 0.22
C LEU A 234 5.72 -6.11 0.92
N VAL A 235 5.70 -6.09 2.25
CA VAL A 235 5.90 -7.27 3.09
C VAL A 235 4.54 -7.76 3.55
N VAL A 236 4.17 -8.99 3.17
CA VAL A 236 2.85 -9.52 3.45
C VAL A 236 2.96 -10.75 4.36
N VAL A 237 2.49 -10.60 5.58
CA VAL A 237 2.38 -11.68 6.55
C VAL A 237 1.09 -12.45 6.31
N ASN A 238 1.15 -13.77 6.31
CA ASN A 238 0.06 -14.67 5.94
C ASN A 238 -0.49 -14.36 4.53
N PRO A 239 0.36 -14.43 3.50
CA PRO A 239 -0.05 -14.12 2.15
C PRO A 239 -1.02 -15.18 1.60
N PRO A 240 -2.01 -14.79 0.76
CA PRO A 240 -2.78 -15.76 0.00
C PRO A 240 -1.87 -16.43 -1.05
N PRO A 241 -2.12 -17.72 -1.41
CA PRO A 241 -1.24 -18.50 -2.27
C PRO A 241 -0.90 -17.87 -3.63
N ALA A 242 -1.86 -17.16 -4.24
CA ALA A 242 -1.67 -16.53 -5.55
C ALA A 242 -0.82 -15.25 -5.51
N LEU A 243 -0.53 -14.70 -4.34
CA LEU A 243 0.13 -13.40 -4.23
C LEU A 243 1.59 -13.42 -4.72
N GLU A 244 2.30 -14.53 -4.58
CA GLU A 244 3.69 -14.62 -5.02
C GLU A 244 3.83 -14.43 -6.54
N ALA A 245 2.99 -15.09 -7.32
CA ALA A 245 2.99 -14.93 -8.78
C ALA A 245 2.62 -13.50 -9.19
N ALA A 246 1.59 -12.92 -8.55
CA ALA A 246 1.18 -11.54 -8.75
C ALA A 246 2.31 -10.54 -8.40
N ALA A 247 3.04 -10.79 -7.30
CA ALA A 247 4.15 -9.95 -6.88
C ALA A 247 5.31 -9.98 -7.87
N ARG A 248 5.66 -11.15 -8.40
CA ARG A 248 6.71 -11.29 -9.44
C ARG A 248 6.33 -10.52 -10.70
N GLU A 249 5.09 -10.63 -11.14
CA GLU A 249 4.59 -9.95 -12.32
C GLU A 249 4.57 -8.42 -12.14
N VAL A 250 4.00 -7.92 -11.03
CA VAL A 250 3.90 -6.48 -10.75
C VAL A 250 5.28 -5.85 -10.55
N CYS A 251 6.11 -6.41 -9.67
CA CYS A 251 7.45 -5.88 -9.43
C CYS A 251 8.33 -5.96 -10.68
N GLY A 252 8.25 -7.07 -11.43
CA GLY A 252 8.97 -7.24 -12.70
C GLY A 252 8.60 -6.15 -13.70
N TRP A 253 7.31 -5.92 -13.94
CA TRP A 253 6.85 -4.89 -14.85
C TRP A 253 7.28 -3.47 -14.39
N VAL A 254 7.15 -3.15 -13.10
CA VAL A 254 7.54 -1.84 -12.57
C VAL A 254 9.03 -1.58 -12.78
N VAL A 255 9.89 -2.57 -12.54
CA VAL A 255 11.34 -2.43 -12.73
C VAL A 255 11.71 -2.31 -14.21
N GLU A 256 11.06 -3.07 -15.08
CA GLU A 256 11.28 -3.02 -16.53
C GLU A 256 10.82 -1.69 -17.14
N ALA A 257 9.64 -1.22 -16.76
CA ALA A 257 9.03 -0.03 -17.33
C ALA A 257 9.61 1.29 -16.76
N LEU A 258 10.07 1.30 -15.51
CA LEU A 258 10.39 2.53 -14.78
C LEU A 258 11.83 2.58 -14.24
N GLY A 259 12.51 1.43 -14.18
CA GLY A 259 13.86 1.32 -13.61
C GLY A 259 14.97 1.73 -14.57
N ASP A 260 16.18 1.87 -14.02
CA ASP A 260 17.42 1.99 -14.80
C ASP A 260 18.06 0.62 -15.08
N ALA A 261 19.23 0.61 -15.70
CA ALA A 261 19.94 -0.62 -16.04
C ALA A 261 20.35 -1.48 -14.81
N CYS A 262 20.30 -0.92 -13.61
CA CYS A 262 20.59 -1.61 -12.34
C CYS A 262 19.32 -1.97 -11.56
N ALA A 263 18.15 -1.74 -12.15
CA ALA A 263 16.87 -2.03 -11.50
C ALA A 263 16.70 -3.53 -11.24
N LYS A 264 16.06 -3.87 -10.12
CA LYS A 264 15.92 -5.26 -9.68
C LYS A 264 14.58 -5.49 -8.99
N ALA A 265 13.88 -6.53 -9.41
CA ALA A 265 12.72 -7.07 -8.69
C ALA A 265 13.12 -8.35 -7.94
N GLU A 266 12.76 -8.45 -6.67
CA GLU A 266 12.96 -9.66 -5.87
C GLU A 266 11.68 -10.02 -5.15
N VAL A 267 11.30 -11.31 -5.21
CA VAL A 267 10.16 -11.85 -4.46
C VAL A 267 10.60 -13.14 -3.78
N TRP A 268 10.49 -13.16 -2.46
CA TRP A 268 10.94 -14.26 -1.62
C TRP A 268 10.05 -14.41 -0.38
N THR A 269 10.20 -15.56 0.32
CA THR A 269 9.39 -15.92 1.50
C THR A 269 10.28 -16.41 2.62
N PHE A 270 9.81 -16.28 3.86
CA PHE A 270 10.46 -16.80 5.07
C PHE A 270 9.42 -17.17 6.14
#